data_0918f544f6eaf2af31ce97a38bcb827f
#
_entry.id   0918f544f6eaf2af31ce97a38bcb827f
#
_cell.length_a   1.000
_cell.length_b   1.000
_cell.length_c   1.000
_cell.angle_alpha   90.00
_cell.angle_beta   90.00
_cell.angle_gamma   90.00
#
_symmetry.space_group_name_H-M   'P 1'
#
loop_
_entity.id
_entity.type
_entity.pdbx_description
1 polymer ?
#
loop_
_entity_poly.entity_id
_entity_poly.type
_entity_poly.pdbx_seq_one_letter_code
_entity_poly.pdbx_strand_id
1 'polypeptide(L)'
;MSPANTPEAVLSKIPGWHGASNRELAGGQTNQTYLVEQNGRRAVLKIDSTPRTTPYNSRAAEARIQSAAAEHDLAGRVLFADSTVYLAEYLEGNIWTRADLDDENNLIDLANALRRLHALPLTGRKFDARGAAHKYMETVDNAGTSKVRRCLDIIESMPAPQHPCCCHNDLVVENIIATPELRFIDWEYACDNDPFFDLATIVAHHELAARQVSVLMGAYFDGCGVQWHEQLELHTSLYNALTYLWLAARNRGRSEDFT
;
A
#
# COMPACT_ATOMS: atom_id res chain seq x y z
N MET A 1 14.97 -3.28 -22.85
CA MET A 1 13.92 -2.20 -22.91
C MET A 1 13.70 -1.81 -24.35
N SER A 2 12.46 -1.59 -24.77
CA SER A 2 12.18 -0.90 -26.02
C SER A 2 12.66 0.55 -25.88
N PRO A 3 13.29 1.18 -26.91
CA PRO A 3 13.73 2.58 -26.84
C PRO A 3 12.62 3.58 -26.50
N ALA A 4 11.37 3.18 -26.59
CA ALA A 4 10.19 4.01 -26.28
C ALA A 4 9.88 4.15 -24.78
N ASN A 5 10.47 3.33 -23.91
CA ASN A 5 10.16 3.25 -22.47
C ASN A 5 11.33 3.68 -21.58
N THR A 6 12.31 4.43 -22.10
CA THR A 6 13.32 5.02 -21.22
C THR A 6 12.75 6.21 -20.46
N PRO A 7 13.25 6.52 -19.24
CA PRO A 7 12.79 7.67 -18.46
C PRO A 7 12.84 8.98 -19.26
N GLU A 8 13.89 9.20 -20.06
CA GLU A 8 14.05 10.39 -20.89
C GLU A 8 12.95 10.49 -21.97
N ALA A 9 12.68 9.36 -22.64
CA ALA A 9 11.64 9.30 -23.67
C ALA A 9 10.24 9.52 -23.08
N VAL A 10 9.99 9.04 -21.87
CA VAL A 10 8.75 9.26 -21.14
C VAL A 10 8.63 10.72 -20.71
N LEU A 11 9.66 11.26 -20.03
CA LEU A 11 9.68 12.62 -19.50
C LEU A 11 9.58 13.68 -20.61
N SER A 12 10.11 13.38 -21.81
CA SER A 12 10.00 14.28 -22.97
C SER A 12 8.56 14.55 -23.41
N LYS A 13 7.61 13.66 -23.05
CA LYS A 13 6.19 13.76 -23.37
C LYS A 13 5.35 14.42 -22.27
N ILE A 14 5.94 14.60 -21.07
CA ILE A 14 5.22 15.17 -19.92
C ILE A 14 5.52 16.69 -19.84
N PRO A 15 4.50 17.55 -19.94
CA PRO A 15 4.68 19.00 -19.87
C PRO A 15 5.46 19.44 -18.64
N GLY A 16 6.52 20.23 -18.85
CA GLY A 16 7.37 20.76 -17.78
C GLY A 16 8.41 19.77 -17.22
N TRP A 17 8.60 18.60 -17.87
CA TRP A 17 9.58 17.60 -17.47
C TRP A 17 10.55 17.21 -18.62
N HIS A 18 10.47 17.89 -19.74
CA HIS A 18 11.38 17.70 -20.85
C HIS A 18 12.82 18.04 -20.45
N GLY A 19 13.73 17.08 -20.62
CA GLY A 19 15.15 17.25 -20.24
C GLY A 19 15.41 17.14 -18.75
N ALA A 20 14.46 16.66 -17.96
CA ALA A 20 14.69 16.38 -16.53
C ALA A 20 15.80 15.34 -16.35
N SER A 21 16.65 15.53 -15.34
CA SER A 21 17.57 14.49 -14.91
C SER A 21 16.80 13.37 -14.22
N ASN A 22 17.30 12.15 -14.32
CA ASN A 22 16.69 11.01 -13.65
C ASN A 22 17.75 10.12 -13.02
N ARG A 23 17.37 9.46 -11.93
CA ARG A 23 18.17 8.46 -11.22
C ARG A 23 17.26 7.35 -10.74
N GLU A 24 17.58 6.12 -11.10
CA GLU A 24 16.82 4.94 -10.65
C GLU A 24 16.86 4.83 -9.12
N LEU A 25 15.70 4.57 -8.54
CA LEU A 25 15.55 4.28 -7.12
C LEU A 25 15.52 2.77 -6.91
N ALA A 26 16.39 2.28 -6.02
CA ALA A 26 16.38 0.87 -5.64
C ALA A 26 15.11 0.53 -4.86
N GLY A 27 14.50 -0.64 -5.11
CA GLY A 27 13.42 -1.16 -4.28
C GLY A 27 12.07 -1.39 -4.97
N GLY A 28 11.85 -0.90 -6.19
CA GLY A 28 10.61 -1.19 -6.93
C GLY A 28 10.53 -2.66 -7.34
N GLN A 29 9.61 -3.43 -6.75
CA GLN A 29 9.46 -4.86 -7.06
C GLN A 29 8.63 -5.13 -8.34
N THR A 30 7.80 -4.17 -8.73
CA THR A 30 6.83 -4.32 -9.83
C THR A 30 7.02 -3.30 -10.94
N ASN A 31 7.70 -2.19 -10.66
CA ASN A 31 7.89 -1.05 -11.57
C ASN A 31 9.34 -0.62 -11.59
N GLN A 32 9.74 0.04 -12.68
CA GLN A 32 10.96 0.84 -12.68
C GLN A 32 10.62 2.20 -12.07
N THR A 33 11.30 2.54 -10.99
CA THR A 33 11.04 3.78 -10.23
C THR A 33 12.26 4.68 -10.29
N TYR A 34 12.03 5.96 -10.59
CA TYR A 34 13.09 6.96 -10.76
C TYR A 34 12.78 8.21 -9.93
N LEU A 35 13.82 8.75 -9.27
CA LEU A 35 13.81 10.14 -8.86
C LEU A 35 14.09 11.00 -10.08
N VAL A 36 13.24 11.97 -10.37
CA VAL A 36 13.42 12.91 -11.47
C VAL A 36 13.48 14.33 -10.94
N GLU A 37 14.34 15.15 -11.57
CA GLU A 37 14.56 16.54 -11.15
C GLU A 37 14.55 17.48 -12.35
N GLN A 38 13.79 18.58 -12.23
CA GLN A 38 13.66 19.62 -13.23
C GLN A 38 13.42 20.98 -12.58
N ASN A 39 14.32 21.94 -12.84
CA ASN A 39 14.21 23.32 -12.34
C ASN A 39 13.96 23.41 -10.83
N GLY A 40 14.71 22.64 -10.04
CA GLY A 40 14.58 22.59 -8.57
C GLY A 40 13.32 21.85 -8.06
N ARG A 41 12.47 21.32 -8.96
CA ARG A 41 11.35 20.45 -8.57
C ARG A 41 11.80 19.01 -8.63
N ARG A 42 11.36 18.19 -7.67
CA ARG A 42 11.61 16.75 -7.62
C ARG A 42 10.31 15.96 -7.70
N ALA A 43 10.35 14.84 -8.38
CA ALA A 43 9.22 13.91 -8.49
C ALA A 43 9.70 12.46 -8.54
N VAL A 44 8.79 11.53 -8.25
CA VAL A 44 8.97 10.11 -8.42
C VAL A 44 8.24 9.67 -9.68
N LEU A 45 8.99 9.10 -10.61
CA LEU A 45 8.46 8.53 -11.85
C LEU A 45 8.43 7.01 -11.72
N LYS A 46 7.26 6.41 -11.94
CA LYS A 46 7.09 4.95 -12.08
C LYS A 46 6.75 4.63 -13.54
N ILE A 47 7.46 3.65 -14.11
CA ILE A 47 7.21 3.16 -15.48
C ILE A 47 6.85 1.68 -15.40
N ASP A 48 5.67 1.33 -15.85
CA ASP A 48 5.18 -0.05 -15.90
C ASP A 48 5.58 -0.73 -17.21
N SER A 49 5.94 -2.02 -17.14
CA SER A 49 6.25 -2.83 -18.31
C SER A 49 5.00 -3.15 -19.14
N THR A 50 3.83 -3.15 -18.53
CA THR A 50 2.53 -3.41 -19.14
C THR A 50 1.47 -2.43 -18.63
N PRO A 51 0.48 -2.06 -19.44
CA PRO A 51 -0.59 -1.15 -19.02
C PRO A 51 -1.37 -1.67 -17.81
N ARG A 52 -1.61 -0.80 -16.83
CA ARG A 52 -2.42 -1.06 -15.63
C ARG A 52 -3.82 -0.48 -15.81
N THR A 53 -4.71 -1.29 -16.34
CA THR A 53 -6.08 -0.90 -16.71
C THR A 53 -7.17 -1.79 -16.11
N THR A 54 -6.79 -2.79 -15.32
CA THR A 54 -7.77 -3.69 -14.69
C THR A 54 -8.39 -3.06 -13.45
N PRO A 55 -9.59 -3.47 -13.02
CA PRO A 55 -10.21 -2.97 -11.79
C PRO A 55 -9.32 -3.11 -10.54
N TYR A 56 -8.49 -4.14 -10.49
CA TYR A 56 -7.61 -4.45 -9.35
C TYR A 56 -6.22 -3.83 -9.46
N ASN A 57 -5.85 -3.32 -10.64
CA ASN A 57 -4.55 -2.74 -10.90
C ASN A 57 -4.70 -1.64 -11.96
N SER A 58 -5.01 -0.42 -11.51
CA SER A 58 -5.32 0.72 -12.36
C SER A 58 -4.57 1.97 -11.92
N ARG A 59 -3.67 2.47 -12.79
CA ARG A 59 -2.99 3.74 -12.57
C ARG A 59 -3.95 4.93 -12.45
N ALA A 60 -5.04 4.91 -13.21
CA ALA A 60 -6.06 5.96 -13.11
C ALA A 60 -6.77 5.95 -11.74
N ALA A 61 -7.03 4.76 -11.17
CA ALA A 61 -7.61 4.65 -9.83
C ALA A 61 -6.62 5.11 -8.76
N GLU A 62 -5.36 4.64 -8.83
CA GLU A 62 -4.28 5.08 -7.93
C GLU A 62 -4.14 6.61 -7.95
N ALA A 63 -4.02 7.21 -9.16
CA ALA A 63 -3.88 8.65 -9.31
C ALA A 63 -5.04 9.43 -8.69
N ARG A 64 -6.27 8.98 -8.90
CA ARG A 64 -7.47 9.61 -8.34
C ARG A 64 -7.49 9.54 -6.82
N ILE A 65 -7.18 8.37 -6.25
CA ILE A 65 -7.20 8.16 -4.80
C ILE A 65 -6.07 8.96 -4.14
N GLN A 66 -4.85 8.88 -4.68
CA GLN A 66 -3.73 9.67 -4.16
C GLN A 66 -3.98 11.17 -4.28
N SER A 67 -4.63 11.65 -5.36
CA SER A 67 -4.96 13.08 -5.48
C SER A 67 -5.92 13.53 -4.39
N ALA A 68 -6.94 12.74 -4.07
CA ALA A 68 -7.83 13.02 -2.94
C ALA A 68 -7.07 13.03 -1.59
N ALA A 69 -6.15 12.09 -1.38
CA ALA A 69 -5.31 12.05 -0.19
C ALA A 69 -4.37 13.27 -0.10
N ALA A 70 -3.85 13.73 -1.24
CA ALA A 70 -2.97 14.91 -1.31
C ALA A 70 -3.69 16.22 -0.95
N GLU A 71 -4.99 16.35 -1.24
CA GLU A 71 -5.82 17.48 -0.81
C GLU A 71 -5.97 17.57 0.71
N HIS A 72 -5.68 16.47 1.42
CA HIS A 72 -5.73 16.36 2.87
C HIS A 72 -4.34 16.20 3.51
N ASP A 73 -3.28 16.54 2.79
CA ASP A 73 -1.89 16.44 3.26
C ASP A 73 -1.46 15.02 3.70
N LEU A 74 -2.07 13.98 3.12
CA LEU A 74 -1.74 12.57 3.38
C LEU A 74 -0.84 11.95 2.30
N ALA A 75 -0.64 12.63 1.17
CA ALA A 75 0.16 12.13 0.05
C ALA A 75 0.84 13.26 -0.72
N GLY A 76 1.80 12.92 -1.59
CA GLY A 76 2.33 13.81 -2.61
C GLY A 76 1.34 14.00 -3.76
N ARG A 77 1.34 15.18 -4.39
CA ARG A 77 0.47 15.47 -5.53
C ARG A 77 0.79 14.58 -6.72
N VAL A 78 -0.23 14.10 -7.43
CA VAL A 78 -0.06 13.45 -8.71
C VAL A 78 0.15 14.50 -9.78
N LEU A 79 1.25 14.40 -10.53
CA LEU A 79 1.66 15.37 -11.55
C LEU A 79 1.30 14.89 -12.96
N PHE A 80 1.32 13.56 -13.18
CA PHE A 80 0.91 12.92 -14.42
C PHE A 80 0.57 11.45 -14.16
N ALA A 81 -0.44 10.92 -14.85
CA ALA A 81 -0.71 9.49 -14.88
C ALA A 81 -1.38 9.09 -16.18
N ASP A 82 -0.92 7.97 -16.75
CA ASP A 82 -1.61 7.21 -17.81
C ASP A 82 -1.61 5.72 -17.46
N SER A 83 -1.87 4.83 -18.42
CA SER A 83 -1.95 3.40 -18.13
C SER A 83 -0.60 2.73 -17.81
N THR A 84 0.53 3.38 -18.10
CA THR A 84 1.89 2.84 -17.98
C THR A 84 2.84 3.74 -17.22
N VAL A 85 2.49 5.02 -17.07
CA VAL A 85 3.36 6.04 -16.47
C VAL A 85 2.64 6.68 -15.30
N TYR A 86 3.38 6.89 -14.22
CA TYR A 86 2.91 7.59 -13.04
C TYR A 86 3.99 8.52 -12.53
N LEU A 87 3.68 9.80 -12.39
CA LEU A 87 4.56 10.83 -11.87
C LEU A 87 3.90 11.52 -10.69
N ALA A 88 4.53 11.46 -9.54
CA ALA A 88 4.05 12.11 -8.33
C ALA A 88 5.15 12.98 -7.70
N GLU A 89 4.74 13.98 -6.95
CA GLU A 89 5.64 14.85 -6.18
C GLU A 89 6.54 14.03 -5.26
N TYR A 90 7.84 14.35 -5.23
CA TYR A 90 8.75 13.77 -4.26
C TYR A 90 8.51 14.40 -2.90
N LEU A 91 8.26 13.58 -1.90
CA LEU A 91 8.11 14.03 -0.52
C LEU A 91 9.46 14.11 0.16
N GLU A 92 9.79 15.30 0.64
CA GLU A 92 10.96 15.53 1.48
C GLU A 92 10.67 15.01 2.89
N GLY A 93 11.41 14.02 3.33
CA GLY A 93 11.24 13.44 4.64
C GLY A 93 12.01 12.14 4.80
N ASN A 94 11.88 11.53 5.95
CA ASN A 94 12.50 10.24 6.26
C ASN A 94 11.45 9.13 6.11
N ILE A 95 11.77 8.12 5.31
CA ILE A 95 10.98 6.88 5.28
C ILE A 95 11.12 6.22 6.65
N TRP A 96 9.99 5.80 7.21
CA TRP A 96 9.99 5.09 8.47
C TRP A 96 10.70 3.75 8.37
N THR A 97 11.19 3.31 9.51
CA THR A 97 11.77 1.99 9.72
C THR A 97 10.99 1.27 10.83
N ARG A 98 11.25 -0.01 11.04
CA ARG A 98 10.66 -0.76 12.15
C ARG A 98 10.92 -0.09 13.52
N ALA A 99 12.08 0.55 13.68
CA ALA A 99 12.45 1.22 14.92
C ALA A 99 11.57 2.45 15.25
N ASP A 100 10.99 3.10 14.24
CA ASP A 100 10.10 4.23 14.46
C ASP A 100 8.79 3.81 15.15
N LEU A 101 8.39 2.55 15.02
CA LEU A 101 7.23 1.98 15.73
C LEU A 101 7.50 1.69 17.23
N ASP A 102 8.73 1.82 17.70
CA ASP A 102 9.07 1.64 19.11
C ASP A 102 8.80 2.91 19.95
N ASP A 103 8.60 4.07 19.30
CA ASP A 103 8.19 5.31 19.94
C ASP A 103 6.64 5.39 20.01
N GLU A 104 6.10 5.51 21.23
CA GLU A 104 4.66 5.63 21.45
C GLU A 104 4.06 6.89 20.82
N ASN A 105 4.80 7.99 20.73
CA ASN A 105 4.33 9.20 20.06
C ASN A 105 4.14 8.96 18.56
N ASN A 106 5.06 8.25 17.93
CA ASN A 106 4.92 7.87 16.52
C ASN A 106 3.68 6.98 16.29
N LEU A 107 3.38 6.06 17.20
CA LEU A 107 2.16 5.24 17.12
C LEU A 107 0.88 6.09 17.26
N ILE A 108 0.91 7.11 18.11
CA ILE A 108 -0.21 8.07 18.26
C ILE A 108 -0.36 8.91 16.99
N ASP A 109 0.74 9.41 16.43
CA ASP A 109 0.74 10.19 15.19
C ASP A 109 0.24 9.35 14.01
N LEU A 110 0.66 8.09 13.93
CA LEU A 110 0.18 7.13 12.94
C LEU A 110 -1.32 6.89 13.07
N ALA A 111 -1.81 6.66 14.28
CA ALA A 111 -3.24 6.49 14.55
C ALA A 111 -4.05 7.71 14.09
N ASN A 112 -3.56 8.93 14.36
CA ASN A 112 -4.19 10.17 13.92
C ASN A 112 -4.17 10.32 12.39
N ALA A 113 -3.06 9.98 11.74
CA ALA A 113 -2.95 9.98 10.27
C ALA A 113 -3.92 8.95 9.64
N LEU A 114 -4.04 7.74 10.23
CA LEU A 114 -5.00 6.73 9.80
C LEU A 114 -6.46 7.20 9.96
N ARG A 115 -6.80 7.86 11.05
CA ARG A 115 -8.14 8.44 11.21
C ARG A 115 -8.47 9.46 10.11
N ARG A 116 -7.50 10.29 9.72
CA ARG A 116 -7.64 11.23 8.59
C ARG A 116 -7.80 10.50 7.26
N LEU A 117 -7.00 9.46 7.02
CA LEU A 117 -7.10 8.62 5.84
C LEU A 117 -8.48 7.97 5.73
N HIS A 118 -8.93 7.33 6.79
CA HIS A 118 -10.22 6.63 6.82
C HIS A 118 -11.44 7.58 6.80
N ALA A 119 -11.22 8.88 7.01
CA ALA A 119 -12.25 9.92 6.86
C ALA A 119 -12.33 10.47 5.43
N LEU A 120 -11.43 10.08 4.51
CA LEU A 120 -11.52 10.47 3.11
C LEU A 120 -12.80 9.93 2.46
N PRO A 121 -13.31 10.59 1.41
CA PRO A 121 -14.43 10.06 0.63
C PRO A 121 -14.14 8.65 0.11
N LEU A 122 -15.19 7.84 0.00
CA LEU A 122 -15.08 6.52 -0.61
C LEU A 122 -14.47 6.60 -2.01
N THR A 123 -13.59 5.65 -2.29
CA THR A 123 -12.85 5.59 -3.56
C THR A 123 -13.73 5.06 -4.71
N GLY A 124 -14.79 4.32 -4.39
CA GLY A 124 -15.62 3.58 -5.34
C GLY A 124 -14.95 2.30 -5.88
N ARG A 125 -13.73 1.98 -5.40
CA ARG A 125 -13.03 0.73 -5.67
C ARG A 125 -13.13 -0.14 -4.41
N LYS A 126 -13.69 -1.33 -4.53
CA LYS A 126 -13.88 -2.23 -3.38
C LYS A 126 -12.69 -3.17 -3.22
N PHE A 127 -12.34 -3.45 -1.97
CA PHE A 127 -11.41 -4.52 -1.65
C PHE A 127 -12.02 -5.88 -2.01
N ASP A 128 -11.26 -6.69 -2.75
CA ASP A 128 -11.67 -8.03 -3.17
C ASP A 128 -10.60 -9.07 -2.80
N ALA A 129 -10.65 -9.51 -1.54
CA ALA A 129 -9.73 -10.52 -1.02
C ALA A 129 -9.88 -11.86 -1.77
N ARG A 130 -11.11 -12.25 -2.15
CA ARG A 130 -11.37 -13.50 -2.86
C ARG A 130 -10.82 -13.48 -4.27
N GLY A 131 -11.04 -12.37 -5.00
CA GLY A 131 -10.47 -12.17 -6.33
C GLY A 131 -8.94 -12.14 -6.31
N ALA A 132 -8.32 -11.50 -5.29
CA ALA A 132 -6.88 -11.51 -5.10
C ALA A 132 -6.37 -12.95 -4.84
N ALA A 133 -7.01 -13.70 -3.95
CA ALA A 133 -6.65 -15.09 -3.66
C ALA A 133 -6.75 -15.98 -4.91
N HIS A 134 -7.84 -15.88 -5.69
CA HIS A 134 -7.98 -16.63 -6.95
C HIS A 134 -6.83 -16.33 -7.91
N LYS A 135 -6.46 -15.05 -8.07
CA LYS A 135 -5.35 -14.64 -8.93
C LYS A 135 -4.00 -15.21 -8.45
N TYR A 136 -3.74 -15.22 -7.15
CA TYR A 136 -2.53 -15.85 -6.61
C TYR A 136 -2.51 -17.35 -6.88
N MET A 137 -3.67 -18.02 -6.72
CA MET A 137 -3.79 -19.46 -6.95
C MET A 137 -3.53 -19.90 -8.39
N GLU A 138 -3.66 -19.02 -9.39
CA GLU A 138 -3.29 -19.31 -10.78
C GLU A 138 -1.78 -19.63 -10.94
N THR A 139 -0.96 -19.19 -9.98
CA THR A 139 0.50 -19.32 -10.05
C THR A 139 1.11 -20.07 -8.88
N VAL A 140 0.34 -20.42 -7.85
CA VAL A 140 0.83 -21.14 -6.67
C VAL A 140 1.13 -22.60 -7.05
N ASP A 141 2.37 -23.02 -6.84
CA ASP A 141 2.72 -24.43 -6.85
C ASP A 141 2.22 -25.11 -5.55
N ASN A 142 1.79 -26.36 -5.61
CA ASN A 142 1.26 -27.08 -4.45
C ASN A 142 -0.04 -26.49 -3.83
N ALA A 143 -0.96 -26.05 -4.67
CA ALA A 143 -2.27 -25.51 -4.28
C ALA A 143 -3.07 -26.42 -3.30
N GLY A 144 -2.73 -27.69 -3.19
CA GLY A 144 -3.40 -28.67 -2.34
C GLY A 144 -2.85 -28.79 -0.91
N THR A 145 -1.86 -28.00 -0.50
CA THR A 145 -1.31 -28.07 0.87
C THR A 145 -2.36 -27.65 1.92
N SER A 146 -2.23 -28.21 3.13
CA SER A 146 -3.14 -27.85 4.24
C SER A 146 -3.07 -26.36 4.58
N LYS A 147 -1.89 -25.74 4.45
CA LYS A 147 -1.67 -24.32 4.73
C LYS A 147 -2.37 -23.44 3.70
N VAL A 148 -2.27 -23.75 2.41
CA VAL A 148 -3.01 -23.05 1.33
C VAL A 148 -4.51 -23.15 1.56
N ARG A 149 -5.03 -24.35 1.82
CA ARG A 149 -6.47 -24.54 2.10
C ARG A 149 -6.94 -23.68 3.27
N ARG A 150 -6.19 -23.71 4.39
CA ARG A 150 -6.52 -22.87 5.55
C ARG A 150 -6.54 -21.37 5.21
N CYS A 151 -5.60 -20.88 4.39
CA CYS A 151 -5.63 -19.48 3.93
C CYS A 151 -6.90 -19.18 3.12
N LEU A 152 -7.28 -20.07 2.21
CA LEU A 152 -8.50 -19.92 1.42
C LEU A 152 -9.73 -19.94 2.31
N ASP A 153 -9.82 -20.85 3.29
CA ASP A 153 -10.94 -20.92 4.24
C ASP A 153 -11.10 -19.63 5.04
N ILE A 154 -9.98 -19.04 5.50
CA ILE A 154 -10.00 -17.74 6.19
C ILE A 154 -10.56 -16.67 5.26
N ILE A 155 -10.03 -16.54 4.04
CA ILE A 155 -10.45 -15.51 3.08
C ILE A 155 -11.94 -15.68 2.70
N GLU A 156 -12.40 -16.90 2.47
CA GLU A 156 -13.79 -17.18 2.15
C GLU A 156 -14.76 -16.89 3.30
N SER A 157 -14.32 -17.08 4.54
CA SER A 157 -15.12 -16.82 5.74
C SER A 157 -15.24 -15.34 6.11
N MET A 158 -14.43 -14.46 5.50
CA MET A 158 -14.47 -13.03 5.83
C MET A 158 -15.81 -12.40 5.51
N PRO A 159 -16.44 -11.73 6.47
CA PRO A 159 -17.65 -10.96 6.21
C PRO A 159 -17.33 -9.73 5.35
N ALA A 160 -18.32 -9.23 4.63
CA ALA A 160 -18.20 -7.94 3.96
C ALA A 160 -18.07 -6.81 5.00
N PRO A 161 -17.23 -5.78 4.74
CA PRO A 161 -17.13 -4.61 5.61
C PRO A 161 -18.50 -3.96 5.82
N GLN A 162 -18.89 -3.74 7.09
CA GLN A 162 -20.16 -3.08 7.40
C GLN A 162 -20.08 -1.55 7.19
N HIS A 163 -18.93 -0.97 7.50
CA HIS A 163 -18.65 0.47 7.40
C HIS A 163 -17.33 0.69 6.64
N PRO A 164 -17.32 0.43 5.31
CA PRO A 164 -16.10 0.60 4.53
C PRO A 164 -15.67 2.06 4.49
N CYS A 165 -14.37 2.28 4.51
CA CYS A 165 -13.73 3.58 4.35
C CYS A 165 -12.60 3.50 3.32
N CYS A 166 -12.04 4.64 2.93
CA CYS A 166 -10.83 4.68 2.13
C CYS A 166 -9.67 4.10 2.95
N CYS A 167 -9.08 2.99 2.52
CA CYS A 167 -7.93 2.35 3.14
C CYS A 167 -6.75 2.35 2.17
N HIS A 168 -5.53 2.35 2.73
CA HIS A 168 -4.30 2.20 1.96
C HIS A 168 -4.11 0.76 1.46
N ASN A 169 -4.43 -0.21 2.30
CA ASN A 169 -4.33 -1.66 2.09
C ASN A 169 -2.91 -2.22 1.87
N ASP A 170 -1.88 -1.37 1.99
CA ASP A 170 -0.46 -1.76 1.94
C ASP A 170 0.35 -0.88 2.89
N LEU A 171 -0.11 -0.76 4.14
CA LEU A 171 0.46 0.18 5.10
C LEU A 171 1.61 -0.44 5.89
N VAL A 172 2.74 -0.59 5.23
CA VAL A 172 4.03 -0.97 5.83
C VAL A 172 4.86 0.29 6.11
N VAL A 173 5.87 0.21 7.00
CA VAL A 173 6.68 1.38 7.39
C VAL A 173 7.39 2.03 6.21
N GLU A 174 7.77 1.25 5.20
CA GLU A 174 8.41 1.73 3.97
C GLU A 174 7.50 2.65 3.14
N ASN A 175 6.18 2.60 3.39
CA ASN A 175 5.19 3.44 2.75
C ASN A 175 4.79 4.66 3.61
N ILE A 176 5.46 4.89 4.74
CA ILE A 176 5.23 6.02 5.65
C ILE A 176 6.43 6.97 5.60
N ILE A 177 6.17 8.24 5.35
CA ILE A 177 7.20 9.30 5.35
C ILE A 177 6.93 10.30 6.47
N ALA A 178 7.92 10.47 7.35
CA ALA A 178 7.94 11.55 8.32
C ALA A 178 8.28 12.86 7.59
N THR A 179 7.28 13.66 7.36
CA THR A 179 7.36 15.09 7.03
C THR A 179 6.95 15.88 8.29
N PRO A 180 6.67 17.19 8.28
CA PRO A 180 6.09 17.83 9.47
C PRO A 180 4.83 17.10 9.98
N GLU A 181 4.04 16.50 9.06
CA GLU A 181 2.98 15.53 9.36
C GLU A 181 3.28 14.22 8.62
N LEU A 182 2.73 13.08 9.08
CA LEU A 182 2.91 11.80 8.38
C LEU A 182 2.19 11.81 7.04
N ARG A 183 2.87 11.31 6.01
CA ARG A 183 2.34 11.10 4.67
C ARG A 183 2.57 9.68 4.20
N PHE A 184 1.71 9.21 3.33
CA PHE A 184 1.76 7.86 2.77
C PHE A 184 2.13 7.88 1.30
N ILE A 185 2.84 6.85 0.85
CA ILE A 185 3.24 6.62 -0.54
C ILE A 185 2.77 5.25 -0.99
N ASP A 186 2.80 5.01 -2.30
CA ASP A 186 2.45 3.72 -2.93
C ASP A 186 0.98 3.32 -2.79
N TRP A 187 0.10 4.14 -3.31
CA TRP A 187 -1.37 4.03 -3.25
C TRP A 187 -1.97 2.99 -4.21
N GLU A 188 -1.17 2.11 -4.79
CA GLU A 188 -1.62 1.19 -5.85
C GLU A 188 -2.70 0.20 -5.38
N TYR A 189 -2.70 -0.17 -4.09
CA TYR A 189 -3.70 -1.05 -3.48
C TYR A 189 -4.83 -0.29 -2.78
N ALA A 190 -4.79 1.03 -2.72
CA ALA A 190 -5.79 1.81 -2.01
C ALA A 190 -7.19 1.59 -2.58
N CYS A 191 -8.15 1.31 -1.71
CA CYS A 191 -9.55 1.07 -2.05
C CYS A 191 -10.44 1.09 -0.79
N ASP A 192 -11.75 0.96 -0.99
CA ASP A 192 -12.72 0.89 0.10
C ASP A 192 -12.66 -0.48 0.79
N ASN A 193 -12.32 -0.48 2.07
CA ASN A 193 -12.15 -1.66 2.89
C ASN A 193 -12.56 -1.38 4.35
N ASP A 194 -12.50 -2.39 5.18
CA ASP A 194 -12.62 -2.24 6.62
C ASP A 194 -11.34 -1.59 7.19
N PRO A 195 -11.43 -0.52 8.01
CA PRO A 195 -10.27 0.15 8.60
C PRO A 195 -9.36 -0.77 9.41
N PHE A 196 -9.90 -1.85 9.95
CA PHE A 196 -9.10 -2.86 10.65
C PHE A 196 -8.08 -3.55 9.74
N PHE A 197 -8.23 -3.52 8.42
CA PHE A 197 -7.23 -4.11 7.53
C PHE A 197 -5.93 -3.32 7.54
N ASP A 198 -5.97 -1.98 7.49
CA ASP A 198 -4.76 -1.13 7.61
C ASP A 198 -4.12 -1.28 9.01
N LEU A 199 -4.93 -1.28 10.07
CA LEU A 199 -4.44 -1.51 11.45
C LEU A 199 -3.78 -2.89 11.58
N ALA A 200 -4.42 -3.94 11.05
CA ALA A 200 -3.91 -5.30 11.06
C ALA A 200 -2.63 -5.44 10.23
N THR A 201 -2.52 -4.72 9.10
CA THR A 201 -1.30 -4.71 8.29
C THR A 201 -0.11 -4.23 9.12
N ILE A 202 -0.22 -3.10 9.81
CA ILE A 202 0.85 -2.57 10.67
C ILE A 202 1.18 -3.54 11.80
N VAL A 203 0.15 -4.03 12.49
CA VAL A 203 0.34 -4.92 13.65
C VAL A 203 1.00 -6.23 13.24
N ALA A 204 0.51 -6.88 12.20
CA ALA A 204 0.97 -8.20 11.78
C ALA A 204 2.30 -8.15 11.03
N HIS A 205 2.47 -7.19 10.10
CA HIS A 205 3.67 -7.09 9.29
C HIS A 205 4.91 -6.80 10.14
N HIS A 206 4.75 -5.96 11.16
CA HIS A 206 5.85 -5.53 12.02
C HIS A 206 5.87 -6.24 13.37
N GLU A 207 5.02 -7.25 13.58
CA GLU A 207 4.98 -8.06 14.82
C GLU A 207 4.94 -7.18 16.08
N LEU A 208 4.00 -6.21 16.11
CA LEU A 208 3.91 -5.28 17.22
C LEU A 208 3.64 -5.98 18.54
N ALA A 209 4.39 -5.61 19.58
CA ALA A 209 4.15 -6.10 20.94
C ALA A 209 2.79 -5.60 21.48
N ALA A 210 2.20 -6.33 22.41
CA ALA A 210 0.88 -6.03 22.97
C ALA A 210 0.75 -4.58 23.49
N ARG A 211 1.83 -4.01 24.05
CA ARG A 211 1.85 -2.60 24.49
C ARG A 211 1.73 -1.63 23.30
N GLN A 212 2.47 -1.86 22.23
CA GLN A 212 2.43 -1.04 21.02
C GLN A 212 1.05 -1.10 20.37
N VAL A 213 0.46 -2.31 20.28
CA VAL A 213 -0.92 -2.50 19.81
C VAL A 213 -1.90 -1.70 20.65
N SER A 214 -1.79 -1.75 21.99
CA SER A 214 -2.67 -1.01 22.91
C SER A 214 -2.57 0.51 22.72
N VAL A 215 -1.37 1.04 22.49
CA VAL A 215 -1.15 2.48 22.22
C VAL A 215 -1.79 2.87 20.88
N LEU A 216 -1.48 2.13 19.81
CA LEU A 216 -2.02 2.39 18.47
C LEU A 216 -3.55 2.36 18.46
N MET A 217 -4.15 1.29 19.00
CA MET A 217 -5.60 1.11 19.03
C MET A 217 -6.29 2.11 19.96
N GLY A 218 -5.68 2.39 21.12
CA GLY A 218 -6.17 3.40 22.06
C GLY A 218 -6.23 4.79 21.42
N ALA A 219 -5.19 5.19 20.69
CA ALA A 219 -5.14 6.46 19.98
C ALA A 219 -6.09 6.49 18.77
N TYR A 220 -6.19 5.37 18.02
CA TYR A 220 -7.09 5.30 16.87
C TYR A 220 -8.56 5.42 17.26
N PHE A 221 -9.01 4.79 18.34
CA PHE A 221 -10.39 4.84 18.83
C PHE A 221 -10.63 5.94 19.87
N ASP A 222 -9.66 6.83 20.09
CA ASP A 222 -9.76 7.99 21.01
C ASP A 222 -10.17 7.60 22.45
N GLY A 223 -9.66 6.48 22.92
CA GLY A 223 -9.96 5.95 24.24
C GLY A 223 -11.41 5.50 24.45
N CYS A 224 -12.22 5.49 23.40
CA CYS A 224 -13.67 5.18 23.46
C CYS A 224 -13.93 3.70 23.70
N GLY A 225 -13.56 3.02 24.74
CA GLY A 225 -14.01 1.69 25.20
C GLY A 225 -14.42 0.65 24.13
N VAL A 226 -14.01 0.85 22.85
CA VAL A 226 -14.36 -0.02 21.73
C VAL A 226 -13.67 -1.36 21.93
N GLN A 227 -14.43 -2.44 21.82
CA GLN A 227 -13.90 -3.79 21.84
C GLN A 227 -13.35 -4.12 20.44
N TRP A 228 -12.09 -3.85 20.23
CA TRP A 228 -11.43 -3.97 18.91
C TRP A 228 -10.66 -5.29 18.73
N HIS A 229 -10.43 -6.06 19.78
CA HIS A 229 -9.56 -7.25 19.76
C HIS A 229 -10.00 -8.29 18.73
N GLU A 230 -11.28 -8.66 18.73
CA GLU A 230 -11.82 -9.67 17.81
C GLU A 230 -11.68 -9.24 16.35
N GLN A 231 -12.00 -7.97 16.07
CA GLN A 231 -11.88 -7.45 14.68
C GLN A 231 -10.42 -7.36 14.24
N LEU A 232 -9.50 -6.96 15.13
CA LEU A 232 -8.09 -6.93 14.82
C LEU A 232 -7.54 -8.35 14.54
N GLU A 233 -7.89 -9.35 15.35
CA GLU A 233 -7.49 -10.74 15.14
C GLU A 233 -8.01 -11.30 13.80
N LEU A 234 -9.28 -11.00 13.48
CA LEU A 234 -9.91 -11.42 12.23
C LEU A 234 -9.16 -10.85 11.02
N HIS A 235 -8.88 -9.54 11.02
CA HIS A 235 -8.18 -8.88 9.92
C HIS A 235 -6.68 -9.22 9.88
N THR A 236 -6.05 -9.48 11.02
CA THR A 236 -4.69 -10.03 11.09
C THR A 236 -4.63 -11.40 10.43
N SER A 237 -5.62 -12.26 10.67
CA SER A 237 -5.71 -13.56 10.02
C SER A 237 -5.89 -13.44 8.50
N LEU A 238 -6.73 -12.50 8.05
CA LEU A 238 -6.91 -12.19 6.63
C LEU A 238 -5.61 -11.68 5.99
N TYR A 239 -4.95 -10.70 6.63
CA TYR A 239 -3.68 -10.15 6.14
C TYR A 239 -2.64 -11.27 5.98
N ASN A 240 -2.45 -12.11 7.01
CA ASN A 240 -1.49 -13.20 6.99
C ASN A 240 -1.82 -14.23 5.90
N ALA A 241 -3.10 -14.54 5.69
CA ALA A 241 -3.54 -15.48 4.65
C ALA A 241 -3.24 -14.94 3.25
N LEU A 242 -3.57 -13.67 2.98
CA LEU A 242 -3.29 -13.00 1.69
C LEU A 242 -1.79 -12.90 1.43
N THR A 243 -1.01 -12.47 2.43
CA THR A 243 0.45 -12.36 2.34
C THR A 243 1.10 -13.72 2.05
N TYR A 244 0.64 -14.77 2.73
CA TYR A 244 1.14 -16.13 2.47
C TYR A 244 0.89 -16.56 1.01
N LEU A 245 -0.34 -16.38 0.51
CA LEU A 245 -0.68 -16.74 -0.88
C LEU A 245 0.09 -15.90 -1.89
N TRP A 246 0.27 -14.61 -1.64
CA TRP A 246 1.06 -13.72 -2.47
C TRP A 246 2.54 -14.15 -2.54
N LEU A 247 3.16 -14.47 -1.41
CA LEU A 247 4.53 -14.98 -1.34
C LEU A 247 4.66 -16.32 -2.06
N ALA A 248 3.72 -17.24 -1.85
CA ALA A 248 3.70 -18.54 -2.53
C ALA A 248 3.58 -18.39 -4.05
N ALA A 249 2.77 -17.44 -4.53
CA ALA A 249 2.63 -17.13 -5.95
C ALA A 249 3.91 -16.55 -6.58
N ARG A 250 4.70 -15.80 -5.81
CA ARG A 250 5.96 -15.19 -6.28
C ARG A 250 7.16 -16.13 -6.25
N ASN A 251 7.19 -17.08 -5.34
CA ASN A 251 8.30 -18.04 -5.16
C ASN A 251 8.22 -19.23 -6.13
N ARG A 252 7.62 -19.06 -7.28
CA ARG A 252 7.51 -20.05 -8.34
C ARG A 252 8.88 -20.64 -8.65
N GLY A 253 9.10 -21.92 -8.28
CA GLY A 253 10.34 -22.65 -8.53
C GLY A 253 11.46 -22.49 -7.51
N ARG A 254 11.25 -21.82 -6.37
CA ARG A 254 12.14 -21.90 -5.23
C ARG A 254 11.51 -22.82 -4.18
N SER A 255 11.96 -24.08 -4.21
CA SER A 255 11.73 -25.02 -3.12
C SER A 255 12.61 -24.60 -1.94
N GLU A 256 12.13 -23.74 -1.06
CA GLU A 256 12.71 -23.60 0.27
C GLU A 256 11.57 -23.55 1.29
N ASP A 257 11.71 -24.45 2.24
CA ASP A 257 10.83 -24.68 3.36
C ASP A 257 10.65 -23.41 4.20
N PHE A 258 9.44 -22.84 4.14
CA PHE A 258 9.00 -21.91 5.19
C PHE A 258 8.46 -22.76 6.34
N THR A 259 9.33 -23.06 7.31
CA THR A 259 8.95 -23.61 8.62
C THR A 259 8.33 -22.54 9.48
#